data_0c747f73ce1de30adf111cf3e1e6beee
#
_entry.id   0c747f73ce1de30adf111cf3e1e6beee
#
_cell.length_a   1.000
_cell.length_b   1.000
_cell.length_c   1.000
_cell.angle_alpha   90.00
_cell.angle_beta   90.00
_cell.angle_gamma   90.00
#
_symmetry.space_group_name_H-M   'P 1'
#
loop_
_entity.id
_entity.type
_entity.pdbx_description
1 polymer ?
#
loop_
_entity_poly.entity_id
_entity_poly.type
_entity_poly.pdbx_seq_one_letter_code
_entity_poly.pdbx_strand_id
1 'polypeptide(L)'
;MNENKEFKPYIPADKITPEFTVTSIIMGVILAVIFGAANAYLGLRVGMTVSASIPAAVISMGVIRKIMKKNSILESNMVQTIGSAGESLAAGAIFTMPALFLWAEEGLCEMPGIVEITLIALCGGVLGVLFMVPLRNALIVKEHATLLYPEGTACADVLLAGEEGGANAATVFSGMGIAAIFKFVVDGLKVIPADVAVAFKGFKGEIGMECYPALLGVGYIVGPRIASFMFVGSLIGWMVLIPVICLFGADTVMYPGTETISALYAAGGASKIWSTYVKYIGAGAIATGGIISLIKSLPLIIATFRDSMKSMKGGKNTSTERTAQDLPMNVILIGIVAMVAIIWLVPAIPVNPIGALIIVIFGFFFATVSSRMVGLVGSSNNPVSGMAIATLLIATMVIKASGNTGIDGMKAAIAIGSVICIVAAIAGDTSQDLKTGYLLGATPKKQQIGELIGVVAAGLAIGGVLYLLNTAWGYGSAEVPAPQATLMKMIVEGIMGGNLPWNLVFVGVFLALGLEILRIPVMPFAIGLYLPIYLNATIMIGGVVRMVMDARKNVDEKTKEQQSTDGTLYCAGMIAGEGLVGILLAIFAVFGINTSIGESVNFGNIGGVILMVLMIASLLYFSLKKKKKA
;
A
#
# COMPACT_ATOMS: atom_id res chain seq x y z
N MET A 1 22.76 -33.37 8.33
CA MET A 1 23.40 -33.51 7.03
C MET A 1 22.35 -34.07 6.10
N ASN A 2 21.56 -33.23 5.46
CA ASN A 2 20.61 -33.66 4.42
C ASN A 2 21.14 -33.11 3.12
N GLU A 3 21.34 -34.05 2.19
CA GLU A 3 21.79 -33.85 0.83
C GLU A 3 21.06 -32.68 0.18
N ASN A 4 21.79 -31.80 -0.48
CA ASN A 4 21.28 -30.80 -1.40
C ASN A 4 20.46 -31.50 -2.50
N LYS A 5 19.17 -31.74 -2.26
CA LYS A 5 18.23 -32.04 -3.34
C LYS A 5 18.10 -30.75 -4.14
N GLU A 6 18.68 -30.74 -5.31
CA GLU A 6 18.53 -29.67 -6.30
C GLU A 6 17.04 -29.39 -6.50
N PHE A 7 16.62 -28.14 -6.27
CA PHE A 7 15.22 -27.75 -6.40
C PHE A 7 14.76 -27.95 -7.84
N LYS A 8 13.66 -28.67 -8.05
CA LYS A 8 13.05 -28.88 -9.37
C LYS A 8 11.78 -28.05 -9.49
N PRO A 9 11.73 -27.09 -10.43
CA PRO A 9 10.53 -26.31 -10.67
C PRO A 9 9.39 -27.17 -11.28
N TYR A 10 8.15 -26.67 -11.16
CA TYR A 10 6.98 -27.39 -11.70
C TYR A 10 7.07 -27.62 -13.22
N ILE A 11 7.46 -26.60 -13.99
CA ILE A 11 7.78 -26.73 -15.41
C ILE A 11 9.29 -26.86 -15.57
N PRO A 12 9.80 -28.02 -16.03
CA PRO A 12 11.23 -28.23 -16.23
C PRO A 12 11.85 -27.23 -17.22
N ALA A 13 13.16 -27.01 -17.10
CA ALA A 13 13.87 -26.02 -17.89
C ALA A 13 13.89 -26.33 -19.41
N ASP A 14 13.82 -27.61 -19.79
CA ASP A 14 13.78 -28.10 -21.16
C ASP A 14 12.40 -27.96 -21.82
N LYS A 15 11.34 -27.81 -21.03
CA LYS A 15 9.97 -27.66 -21.54
C LYS A 15 9.68 -26.21 -21.90
N ILE A 16 9.38 -25.96 -23.18
CA ILE A 16 8.97 -24.64 -23.69
C ILE A 16 7.45 -24.56 -23.65
N THR A 17 6.92 -23.61 -22.86
CA THR A 17 5.50 -23.29 -22.77
C THR A 17 5.27 -21.81 -23.06
N PRO A 18 4.06 -21.42 -23.54
CA PRO A 18 3.74 -20.00 -23.71
C PRO A 18 3.84 -19.26 -22.37
N GLU A 19 4.57 -18.15 -22.34
CA GLU A 19 4.76 -17.30 -21.16
C GLU A 19 4.45 -15.84 -21.50
N PHE A 20 5.24 -15.27 -22.41
CA PHE A 20 5.21 -13.87 -22.80
C PHE A 20 4.43 -13.73 -24.10
N THR A 21 3.11 -13.65 -23.99
CA THR A 21 2.18 -13.57 -25.13
C THR A 21 1.49 -12.21 -25.16
N VAL A 22 0.93 -11.84 -26.29
CA VAL A 22 0.15 -10.59 -26.43
C VAL A 22 -1.00 -10.58 -25.41
N THR A 23 -1.62 -11.74 -25.16
CA THR A 23 -2.69 -11.89 -24.18
C THR A 23 -2.20 -11.59 -22.78
N SER A 24 -1.05 -12.18 -22.36
CA SER A 24 -0.51 -11.96 -21.02
C SER A 24 -0.09 -10.50 -20.81
N ILE A 25 0.47 -9.86 -21.84
CA ILE A 25 0.87 -8.45 -21.77
C ILE A 25 -0.36 -7.54 -21.63
N ILE A 26 -1.36 -7.67 -22.51
CA ILE A 26 -2.55 -6.79 -22.48
C ILE A 26 -3.29 -6.95 -21.15
N MET A 27 -3.54 -8.18 -20.72
CA MET A 27 -4.21 -8.45 -19.44
C MET A 27 -3.40 -7.91 -18.26
N GLY A 28 -2.09 -8.17 -18.24
CA GLY A 28 -1.21 -7.68 -17.20
C GLY A 28 -1.21 -6.15 -17.12
N VAL A 29 -1.09 -5.45 -18.25
CA VAL A 29 -1.16 -3.98 -18.32
C VAL A 29 -2.50 -3.44 -17.79
N ILE A 30 -3.62 -4.06 -18.19
CA ILE A 30 -4.93 -3.67 -17.68
C ILE A 30 -4.99 -3.85 -16.14
N LEU A 31 -4.53 -4.99 -15.63
CA LEU A 31 -4.52 -5.24 -14.18
C LEU A 31 -3.54 -4.32 -13.45
N ALA A 32 -2.37 -3.99 -14.03
CA ALA A 32 -1.42 -3.05 -13.43
C ALA A 32 -2.05 -1.67 -13.22
N VAL A 33 -2.76 -1.15 -14.21
CA VAL A 33 -3.46 0.14 -14.10
C VAL A 33 -4.61 0.06 -13.08
N ILE A 34 -5.41 -1.00 -13.14
CA ILE A 34 -6.56 -1.20 -12.25
C ILE A 34 -6.12 -1.33 -10.79
N PHE A 35 -5.19 -2.24 -10.51
CA PHE A 35 -4.72 -2.45 -9.14
C PHE A 35 -3.88 -1.29 -8.63
N GLY A 36 -3.10 -0.63 -9.52
CA GLY A 36 -2.40 0.60 -9.18
C GLY A 36 -3.35 1.70 -8.74
N ALA A 37 -4.41 1.96 -9.50
CA ALA A 37 -5.41 2.96 -9.17
C ALA A 37 -6.20 2.62 -7.90
N ALA A 38 -6.67 1.37 -7.77
CA ALA A 38 -7.42 0.92 -6.60
C ALA A 38 -6.57 0.98 -5.32
N ASN A 39 -5.30 0.57 -5.40
CA ASN A 39 -4.39 0.59 -4.27
C ASN A 39 -3.96 2.01 -3.90
N ALA A 40 -3.82 2.91 -4.89
CA ALA A 40 -3.59 4.33 -4.63
C ALA A 40 -4.75 4.94 -3.83
N TYR A 41 -5.99 4.71 -4.26
CA TYR A 41 -7.18 5.18 -3.53
C TYR A 41 -7.22 4.63 -2.09
N LEU A 42 -7.12 3.31 -1.94
CA LEU A 42 -7.18 2.66 -0.64
C LEU A 42 -6.03 3.10 0.28
N GLY A 43 -4.80 3.09 -0.22
CA GLY A 43 -3.62 3.42 0.57
C GLY A 43 -3.59 4.87 1.02
N LEU A 44 -4.09 5.80 0.21
CA LEU A 44 -4.28 7.20 0.59
C LEU A 44 -5.36 7.37 1.66
N ARG A 45 -6.35 6.49 1.67
CA ARG A 45 -7.43 6.51 2.65
C ARG A 45 -7.03 5.89 3.99
N VAL A 46 -6.41 4.71 3.94
CA VAL A 46 -6.12 3.88 5.13
C VAL A 46 -4.68 4.05 5.64
N GLY A 47 -3.77 4.53 4.78
CA GLY A 47 -2.34 4.62 5.09
C GLY A 47 -1.59 3.28 4.99
N MET A 48 -2.23 2.27 4.43
CA MET A 48 -1.67 0.93 4.19
C MET A 48 -2.04 0.44 2.80
N THR A 49 -1.21 -0.43 2.24
CA THR A 49 -1.43 -1.07 0.94
C THR A 49 -1.63 -2.57 1.10
N VAL A 50 -2.31 -3.19 0.16
CA VAL A 50 -2.59 -4.64 0.16
C VAL A 50 -2.06 -5.23 -1.12
N SER A 51 -1.30 -6.33 -1.02
CA SER A 51 -0.72 -7.00 -2.19
C SER A 51 -1.81 -7.51 -3.14
N ALA A 52 -1.63 -7.22 -4.44
CA ALA A 52 -2.51 -7.63 -5.51
C ALA A 52 -2.01 -8.90 -6.26
N SER A 53 -0.86 -9.46 -5.90
CA SER A 53 -0.25 -10.59 -6.60
C SER A 53 -1.18 -11.81 -6.66
N ILE A 54 -1.75 -12.22 -5.51
CA ILE A 54 -2.69 -13.35 -5.47
C ILE A 54 -4.00 -13.05 -6.22
N PRO A 55 -4.69 -11.92 -6.01
CA PRO A 55 -5.84 -11.52 -6.82
C PRO A 55 -5.56 -11.50 -8.32
N ALA A 56 -4.42 -10.95 -8.75
CA ALA A 56 -4.02 -10.92 -10.15
C ALA A 56 -3.84 -12.33 -10.72
N ALA A 57 -3.19 -13.24 -9.97
CA ALA A 57 -3.03 -14.63 -10.35
C ALA A 57 -4.39 -15.33 -10.53
N VAL A 58 -5.30 -15.14 -9.58
CA VAL A 58 -6.64 -15.75 -9.61
C VAL A 58 -7.49 -15.21 -10.78
N ILE A 59 -7.47 -13.90 -11.02
CA ILE A 59 -8.18 -13.28 -12.15
C ILE A 59 -7.60 -13.78 -13.46
N SER A 60 -6.27 -13.82 -13.59
CA SER A 60 -5.60 -14.29 -14.81
C SER A 60 -5.99 -15.73 -15.16
N MET A 61 -5.98 -16.64 -14.18
CA MET A 61 -6.43 -18.01 -14.38
C MET A 61 -7.89 -18.10 -14.79
N GLY A 62 -8.76 -17.31 -14.13
CA GLY A 62 -10.18 -17.28 -14.44
C GLY A 62 -10.44 -16.87 -15.90
N VAL A 63 -9.75 -15.85 -16.39
CA VAL A 63 -9.89 -15.36 -17.77
C VAL A 63 -9.21 -16.30 -18.76
N ILE A 64 -7.94 -16.64 -18.56
CA ILE A 64 -7.16 -17.45 -19.52
C ILE A 64 -7.78 -18.85 -19.68
N ARG A 65 -8.18 -19.51 -18.60
CA ARG A 65 -8.73 -20.87 -18.67
C ARG A 65 -10.21 -20.94 -19.03
N LYS A 66 -11.06 -20.15 -18.34
CA LYS A 66 -12.52 -20.28 -18.51
C LYS A 66 -13.03 -19.52 -19.73
N ILE A 67 -12.49 -18.33 -20.02
CA ILE A 67 -12.95 -17.50 -21.14
C ILE A 67 -12.18 -17.83 -22.40
N MET A 68 -10.84 -17.84 -22.33
CA MET A 68 -10.00 -18.05 -23.51
C MET A 68 -9.71 -19.53 -23.80
N LYS A 69 -10.05 -20.43 -22.88
CA LYS A 69 -9.85 -21.89 -23.00
C LYS A 69 -8.39 -22.29 -23.27
N LYS A 70 -7.45 -21.49 -22.79
CA LYS A 70 -6.01 -21.78 -22.86
C LYS A 70 -5.56 -22.42 -21.55
N ASN A 71 -4.57 -23.31 -21.61
CA ASN A 71 -4.01 -23.97 -20.43
C ASN A 71 -2.52 -23.68 -20.33
N SER A 72 -2.17 -22.46 -19.86
CA SER A 72 -0.79 -22.06 -19.62
C SER A 72 -0.65 -21.35 -18.28
N ILE A 73 -0.09 -22.09 -17.32
CA ILE A 73 0.22 -21.54 -15.98
C ILE A 73 1.23 -20.40 -16.06
N LEU A 74 2.19 -20.47 -17.01
CA LEU A 74 3.21 -19.45 -17.17
C LEU A 74 2.66 -18.17 -17.81
N GLU A 75 1.62 -18.24 -18.67
CA GLU A 75 0.89 -17.04 -19.11
C GLU A 75 0.17 -16.38 -17.92
N SER A 76 -0.45 -17.16 -17.04
CA SER A 76 -1.12 -16.64 -15.84
C SER A 76 -0.13 -16.02 -14.87
N ASN A 77 1.05 -16.63 -14.68
CA ASN A 77 2.13 -16.06 -13.90
C ASN A 77 2.63 -14.73 -14.50
N MET A 78 2.75 -14.65 -15.82
CA MET A 78 3.17 -13.40 -16.49
C MET A 78 2.15 -12.28 -16.30
N VAL A 79 0.85 -12.58 -16.40
CA VAL A 79 -0.22 -11.60 -16.11
C VAL A 79 -0.14 -11.11 -14.67
N GLN A 80 0.09 -12.02 -13.74
CA GLN A 80 0.26 -11.67 -12.32
C GLN A 80 1.49 -10.78 -12.12
N THR A 81 2.65 -11.13 -12.68
CA THR A 81 3.89 -10.35 -12.61
C THR A 81 3.70 -8.92 -13.16
N ILE A 82 3.08 -8.77 -14.33
CA ILE A 82 2.84 -7.43 -14.90
C ILE A 82 1.83 -6.66 -14.04
N GLY A 83 0.79 -7.35 -13.54
CA GLY A 83 -0.31 -6.76 -12.79
C GLY A 83 0.08 -6.26 -11.40
N SER A 84 0.90 -7.02 -10.65
CA SER A 84 1.37 -6.67 -9.30
C SER A 84 2.31 -5.48 -9.29
N ALA A 85 3.13 -5.30 -10.33
CA ALA A 85 4.00 -4.14 -10.47
C ALA A 85 3.23 -2.81 -10.39
N GLY A 86 1.98 -2.77 -10.85
CA GLY A 86 1.12 -1.59 -10.75
C GLY A 86 0.73 -1.23 -9.33
N GLU A 87 0.35 -2.21 -8.56
CA GLU A 87 0.02 -2.05 -7.14
C GLU A 87 1.22 -1.55 -6.35
N SER A 88 2.37 -2.17 -6.53
CA SER A 88 3.59 -1.83 -5.79
C SER A 88 4.16 -0.47 -6.18
N LEU A 89 4.06 -0.06 -7.45
CA LEU A 89 4.41 1.29 -7.87
C LEU A 89 3.52 2.33 -7.18
N ALA A 90 2.21 2.09 -7.16
CA ALA A 90 1.26 2.95 -6.47
C ALA A 90 1.57 3.04 -4.98
N ALA A 91 1.88 1.90 -4.32
CA ALA A 91 2.25 1.86 -2.91
C ALA A 91 3.46 2.76 -2.59
N GLY A 92 4.50 2.74 -3.43
CA GLY A 92 5.65 3.62 -3.29
C GLY A 92 5.31 5.10 -3.51
N ALA A 93 4.47 5.41 -4.51
CA ALA A 93 4.12 6.78 -4.90
C ALA A 93 3.27 7.51 -3.85
N ILE A 94 2.22 6.84 -3.32
CA ILE A 94 1.25 7.45 -2.40
C ILE A 94 1.82 7.80 -1.02
N PHE A 95 2.95 7.21 -0.64
CA PHE A 95 3.55 7.50 0.67
C PHE A 95 4.25 8.86 0.72
N THR A 96 4.65 9.39 -0.43
CA THR A 96 5.49 10.59 -0.48
C THR A 96 4.94 11.68 -1.40
N MET A 97 4.55 11.36 -2.63
CA MET A 97 4.15 12.34 -3.65
C MET A 97 2.98 13.25 -3.25
N PRO A 98 1.94 12.79 -2.52
CA PRO A 98 0.85 13.67 -2.11
C PRO A 98 1.29 14.82 -1.20
N ALA A 99 2.49 14.76 -0.60
CA ALA A 99 3.05 15.88 0.14
C ALA A 99 3.24 17.15 -0.73
N LEU A 100 3.54 16.97 -2.02
CA LEU A 100 3.66 18.09 -2.97
C LEU A 100 2.31 18.79 -3.19
N PHE A 101 1.23 18.00 -3.27
CA PHE A 101 -0.13 18.56 -3.40
C PHE A 101 -0.58 19.27 -2.12
N LEU A 102 -0.25 18.73 -0.94
CA LEU A 102 -0.56 19.34 0.34
C LEU A 102 0.10 20.73 0.46
N TRP A 103 1.36 20.87 0.03
CA TRP A 103 2.04 22.17 0.00
C TRP A 103 1.42 23.15 -1.01
N ALA A 104 0.95 22.64 -2.15
CA ALA A 104 0.28 23.48 -3.14
C ALA A 104 -1.08 23.98 -2.64
N GLU A 105 -1.86 23.16 -1.92
CA GLU A 105 -3.12 23.55 -1.30
C GLU A 105 -2.92 24.55 -0.16
N GLU A 106 -1.77 24.52 0.53
CA GLU A 106 -1.37 25.52 1.53
C GLU A 106 -0.83 26.80 0.89
N GLY A 107 -0.71 26.86 -0.44
CA GLY A 107 -0.22 28.03 -1.18
C GLY A 107 1.29 28.24 -1.09
N LEU A 108 2.04 27.22 -0.68
CA LEU A 108 3.51 27.29 -0.56
C LEU A 108 4.22 27.07 -1.89
N CYS A 109 3.60 26.37 -2.84
CA CYS A 109 4.13 26.14 -4.19
C CYS A 109 2.99 25.97 -5.20
N GLU A 110 3.34 25.92 -6.48
CA GLU A 110 2.41 25.53 -7.55
C GLU A 110 2.07 24.05 -7.47
N MET A 111 0.91 23.67 -8.01
CA MET A 111 0.52 22.25 -8.14
C MET A 111 1.58 21.48 -8.92
N PRO A 112 2.01 20.30 -8.44
CA PRO A 112 2.99 19.49 -9.14
C PRO A 112 2.46 19.10 -10.53
N GLY A 113 3.30 19.16 -11.54
CA GLY A 113 2.90 18.79 -12.91
C GLY A 113 2.66 17.28 -13.06
N ILE A 114 1.68 16.89 -13.86
CA ILE A 114 1.44 15.46 -14.18
C ILE A 114 2.71 14.80 -14.72
N VAL A 115 3.47 15.53 -15.56
CA VAL A 115 4.73 15.05 -16.15
C VAL A 115 5.78 14.83 -15.05
N GLU A 116 5.90 15.75 -14.09
CA GLU A 116 6.80 15.63 -12.94
C GLU A 116 6.52 14.34 -12.15
N ILE A 117 5.28 14.14 -11.74
CA ILE A 117 4.86 12.96 -10.97
C ILE A 117 5.08 11.67 -11.75
N THR A 118 4.68 11.67 -13.04
CA THR A 118 4.83 10.52 -13.92
C THR A 118 6.30 10.13 -14.11
N LEU A 119 7.19 11.10 -14.33
CA LEU A 119 8.61 10.85 -14.52
C LEU A 119 9.27 10.32 -13.22
N ILE A 120 8.93 10.89 -12.07
CA ILE A 120 9.41 10.40 -10.76
C ILE A 120 8.97 8.95 -10.57
N ALA A 121 7.71 8.63 -10.87
CA ALA A 121 7.17 7.28 -10.74
C ALA A 121 7.84 6.28 -11.69
N LEU A 122 7.99 6.65 -12.96
CA LEU A 122 8.65 5.82 -13.97
C LEU A 122 10.12 5.55 -13.61
N CYS A 123 10.86 6.59 -13.24
CA CYS A 123 12.26 6.43 -12.87
C CYS A 123 12.42 5.54 -11.64
N GLY A 124 11.62 5.77 -10.60
CA GLY A 124 11.63 4.94 -9.39
C GLY A 124 11.28 3.48 -9.68
N GLY A 125 10.23 3.26 -10.45
CA GLY A 125 9.79 1.92 -10.81
C GLY A 125 10.81 1.14 -11.66
N VAL A 126 11.32 1.75 -12.73
CA VAL A 126 12.34 1.13 -13.58
C VAL A 126 13.62 0.84 -12.80
N LEU A 127 14.10 1.80 -11.98
CA LEU A 127 15.27 1.57 -11.12
C LEU A 127 15.04 0.44 -10.11
N GLY A 128 13.82 0.31 -9.56
CA GLY A 128 13.47 -0.78 -8.62
C GLY A 128 13.66 -2.15 -9.25
N VAL A 129 13.13 -2.36 -10.45
CA VAL A 129 13.32 -3.61 -11.21
C VAL A 129 14.82 -3.82 -11.53
N LEU A 130 15.49 -2.81 -12.07
CA LEU A 130 16.88 -2.93 -12.50
C LEU A 130 17.85 -3.21 -11.33
N PHE A 131 17.58 -2.66 -10.14
CA PHE A 131 18.38 -2.95 -8.95
C PHE A 131 18.11 -4.34 -8.37
N MET A 132 16.90 -4.89 -8.54
CA MET A 132 16.59 -6.23 -8.07
C MET A 132 17.19 -7.34 -8.95
N VAL A 133 17.26 -7.16 -10.27
CA VAL A 133 17.72 -8.22 -11.21
C VAL A 133 19.06 -8.83 -10.79
N PRO A 134 20.14 -8.08 -10.51
CA PRO A 134 21.44 -8.67 -10.10
C PRO A 134 21.37 -9.41 -8.75
N LEU A 135 20.36 -9.14 -7.92
CA LEU A 135 20.18 -9.78 -6.62
C LEU A 135 19.46 -11.13 -6.73
N ARG A 136 18.75 -11.41 -7.83
CA ARG A 136 17.90 -12.61 -7.98
C ARG A 136 18.64 -13.90 -7.68
N ASN A 137 19.80 -14.10 -8.26
CA ASN A 137 20.56 -15.34 -8.05
C ASN A 137 20.95 -15.53 -6.58
N ALA A 138 21.36 -14.45 -5.91
CA ALA A 138 21.74 -14.49 -4.51
C ALA A 138 20.54 -14.80 -3.60
N LEU A 139 19.45 -14.06 -3.76
CA LEU A 139 18.33 -14.08 -2.81
C LEU A 139 17.31 -15.20 -3.11
N ILE A 140 17.01 -15.44 -4.40
CA ILE A 140 15.93 -16.37 -4.77
C ILE A 140 16.47 -17.77 -5.03
N VAL A 141 17.64 -17.90 -5.66
CA VAL A 141 18.21 -19.22 -6.01
C VAL A 141 19.06 -19.77 -4.88
N LYS A 142 20.12 -19.05 -4.46
CA LYS A 142 21.06 -19.55 -3.45
C LYS A 142 20.45 -19.63 -2.05
N GLU A 143 19.63 -18.66 -1.67
CA GLU A 143 18.97 -18.61 -0.37
C GLU A 143 17.52 -19.13 -0.41
N HIS A 144 17.19 -19.97 -1.40
CA HIS A 144 15.84 -20.53 -1.59
C HIS A 144 15.25 -21.17 -0.33
N ALA A 145 16.05 -21.91 0.42
CA ALA A 145 15.60 -22.61 1.64
C ALA A 145 15.42 -21.68 2.85
N THR A 146 16.07 -20.51 2.84
CA THR A 146 16.05 -19.55 3.95
C THR A 146 15.03 -18.44 3.71
N LEU A 147 14.96 -17.94 2.48
CA LEU A 147 14.03 -16.91 2.06
C LEU A 147 12.83 -17.54 1.38
N LEU A 148 11.75 -17.68 2.16
CA LEU A 148 10.54 -18.38 1.71
C LEU A 148 9.70 -17.54 0.75
N TYR A 149 9.75 -16.20 0.86
CA TYR A 149 8.88 -15.30 0.09
C TYR A 149 7.41 -15.70 0.23
N PRO A 150 6.79 -15.48 1.40
CA PRO A 150 5.49 -16.07 1.73
C PRO A 150 4.39 -15.84 0.70
N GLU A 151 4.27 -14.60 0.21
CA GLU A 151 3.23 -14.24 -0.77
C GLU A 151 3.55 -14.81 -2.16
N GLY A 152 4.83 -14.79 -2.60
CA GLY A 152 5.26 -15.39 -3.85
C GLY A 152 5.06 -16.92 -3.86
N THR A 153 5.32 -17.58 -2.74
CA THR A 153 5.05 -19.01 -2.58
C THR A 153 3.55 -19.29 -2.60
N ALA A 154 2.75 -18.52 -1.84
CA ALA A 154 1.30 -18.65 -1.85
C ALA A 154 0.71 -18.39 -3.25
N CYS A 155 1.26 -17.44 -4.00
CA CYS A 155 0.86 -17.17 -5.38
C CYS A 155 1.15 -18.37 -6.30
N ALA A 156 2.32 -19.00 -6.17
CA ALA A 156 2.65 -20.22 -6.90
C ALA A 156 1.69 -21.35 -6.55
N ASP A 157 1.38 -21.56 -5.26
CA ASP A 157 0.45 -22.59 -4.80
C ASP A 157 -0.97 -22.37 -5.36
N VAL A 158 -1.42 -21.11 -5.40
CA VAL A 158 -2.72 -20.74 -5.99
C VAL A 158 -2.75 -21.03 -7.49
N LEU A 159 -1.67 -20.71 -8.22
CA LEU A 159 -1.55 -21.00 -9.64
C LEU A 159 -1.54 -22.52 -9.92
N LEU A 160 -0.84 -23.30 -9.10
CA LEU A 160 -0.81 -24.76 -9.17
C LEU A 160 -2.19 -25.38 -8.86
N ALA A 161 -2.83 -24.93 -7.78
CA ALA A 161 -4.19 -25.38 -7.45
C ALA A 161 -5.21 -25.03 -8.54
N GLY A 162 -4.98 -23.91 -9.23
CA GLY A 162 -5.77 -23.52 -10.40
C GLY A 162 -5.60 -24.47 -11.57
N GLU A 163 -4.42 -25.07 -11.77
CA GLU A 163 -4.19 -26.13 -12.75
C GLU A 163 -5.08 -27.37 -12.50
N GLU A 164 -5.33 -27.70 -11.25
CA GLU A 164 -6.16 -28.83 -10.82
C GLU A 164 -7.68 -28.55 -10.82
N GLY A 165 -8.13 -27.37 -11.27
CA GLY A 165 -9.56 -27.05 -11.44
C GLY A 165 -10.20 -26.25 -10.30
N GLY A 166 -9.43 -25.57 -9.46
CA GLY A 166 -9.91 -24.79 -8.31
C GLY A 166 -10.83 -23.59 -8.65
N ALA A 167 -11.86 -23.35 -7.80
CA ALA A 167 -12.92 -22.35 -8.01
C ALA A 167 -12.58 -20.94 -7.45
N ASN A 168 -11.32 -20.59 -7.25
CA ASN A 168 -10.91 -19.40 -6.48
C ASN A 168 -11.22 -18.06 -7.17
N ALA A 169 -11.18 -18.02 -8.52
CA ALA A 169 -11.50 -16.81 -9.28
C ALA A 169 -12.91 -16.28 -9.01
N ALA A 170 -13.90 -17.17 -8.88
CA ALA A 170 -15.28 -16.78 -8.61
C ALA A 170 -15.43 -16.05 -7.25
N THR A 171 -14.63 -16.41 -6.26
CA THR A 171 -14.64 -15.78 -4.94
C THR A 171 -14.15 -14.32 -5.03
N VAL A 172 -13.04 -14.07 -5.74
CA VAL A 172 -12.51 -12.71 -5.94
C VAL A 172 -13.50 -11.85 -6.74
N PHE A 173 -14.02 -12.36 -7.87
CA PHE A 173 -15.00 -11.63 -8.68
C PHE A 173 -16.31 -11.37 -7.94
N SER A 174 -16.74 -12.29 -7.06
CA SER A 174 -17.93 -12.06 -6.22
C SER A 174 -17.69 -10.94 -5.21
N GLY A 175 -16.52 -10.92 -4.54
CA GLY A 175 -16.13 -9.84 -3.65
C GLY A 175 -16.07 -8.50 -4.38
N MET A 176 -15.44 -8.48 -5.56
CA MET A 176 -15.33 -7.28 -6.41
C MET A 176 -16.70 -6.74 -6.81
N GLY A 177 -17.59 -7.59 -7.32
CA GLY A 177 -18.92 -7.18 -7.79
C GLY A 177 -19.81 -6.69 -6.66
N ILE A 178 -19.84 -7.40 -5.53
CA ILE A 178 -20.64 -7.00 -4.35
C ILE A 178 -20.13 -5.67 -3.81
N ALA A 179 -18.83 -5.50 -3.59
CA ALA A 179 -18.27 -4.28 -3.08
C ALA A 179 -18.45 -3.09 -4.03
N ALA A 180 -18.34 -3.32 -5.34
CA ALA A 180 -18.61 -2.30 -6.35
C ALA A 180 -20.06 -1.78 -6.26
N ILE A 181 -21.03 -2.69 -6.14
CA ILE A 181 -22.45 -2.32 -5.97
C ILE A 181 -22.65 -1.54 -4.68
N PHE A 182 -22.10 -2.01 -3.56
CA PHE A 182 -22.23 -1.34 -2.26
C PHE A 182 -21.60 0.07 -2.27
N LYS A 183 -20.40 0.23 -2.82
CA LYS A 183 -19.75 1.53 -2.94
C LYS A 183 -20.57 2.49 -3.80
N PHE A 184 -21.11 2.01 -4.92
CA PHE A 184 -21.93 2.84 -5.79
C PHE A 184 -23.27 3.24 -5.14
N VAL A 185 -23.87 2.35 -4.33
CA VAL A 185 -25.10 2.65 -3.58
C VAL A 185 -24.84 3.72 -2.51
N VAL A 186 -23.72 3.64 -1.79
CA VAL A 186 -23.37 4.59 -0.73
C VAL A 186 -22.96 5.94 -1.31
N ASP A 187 -21.96 5.99 -2.17
CA ASP A 187 -21.34 7.23 -2.63
C ASP A 187 -21.90 7.74 -3.96
N GLY A 188 -22.28 6.83 -4.85
CA GLY A 188 -22.85 7.19 -6.15
C GLY A 188 -24.31 7.63 -6.02
N LEU A 189 -25.16 6.77 -5.50
CA LEU A 189 -26.59 7.06 -5.33
C LEU A 189 -26.90 7.86 -4.06
N LYS A 190 -26.04 7.79 -3.04
CA LYS A 190 -26.16 8.46 -1.73
C LYS A 190 -27.45 8.14 -0.97
N VAL A 191 -28.02 6.95 -1.20
CA VAL A 191 -29.27 6.50 -0.54
C VAL A 191 -29.03 5.95 0.86
N ILE A 192 -27.79 5.66 1.23
CA ILE A 192 -27.33 5.22 2.54
C ILE A 192 -26.18 6.13 2.97
N PRO A 193 -26.14 6.61 4.23
CA PRO A 193 -25.05 7.43 4.69
C PRO A 193 -23.72 6.66 4.65
N ALA A 194 -22.63 7.36 4.32
CA ALA A 194 -21.28 6.82 4.28
C ALA A 194 -20.80 6.35 5.66
N ASP A 195 -21.24 7.04 6.70
CA ASP A 195 -20.92 6.76 8.10
C ASP A 195 -22.17 6.74 8.97
N VAL A 196 -22.09 5.96 10.04
CA VAL A 196 -23.10 5.89 11.10
C VAL A 196 -22.43 6.28 12.39
N ALA A 197 -22.87 7.37 13.02
CA ALA A 197 -22.23 7.93 14.19
C ALA A 197 -23.22 8.19 15.34
N VAL A 198 -22.68 8.13 16.57
CA VAL A 198 -23.37 8.50 17.81
C VAL A 198 -22.50 9.48 18.58
N ALA A 199 -22.95 10.72 18.67
CA ALA A 199 -22.27 11.78 19.40
C ALA A 199 -22.78 11.86 20.86
N PHE A 200 -21.85 11.89 21.81
CA PHE A 200 -22.12 12.03 23.25
C PHE A 200 -22.03 13.51 23.65
N LYS A 201 -23.12 14.27 23.43
CA LYS A 201 -23.13 15.75 23.58
C LYS A 201 -22.60 16.26 24.92
N GLY A 202 -22.93 15.60 26.04
CA GLY A 202 -22.45 15.98 27.37
C GLY A 202 -20.96 15.70 27.59
N PHE A 203 -20.48 14.62 27.02
CA PHE A 203 -19.08 14.17 27.14
C PHE A 203 -18.17 14.73 26.03
N LYS A 204 -18.74 15.28 24.95
CA LYS A 204 -18.03 15.81 23.78
C LYS A 204 -17.28 14.77 22.94
N GLY A 205 -17.43 13.50 23.22
CA GLY A 205 -16.89 12.39 22.42
C GLY A 205 -17.87 11.91 21.36
N GLU A 206 -17.38 11.11 20.44
CA GLU A 206 -18.17 10.52 19.35
C GLU A 206 -17.64 9.15 18.97
N ILE A 207 -18.52 8.21 18.63
CA ILE A 207 -18.18 6.89 18.10
C ILE A 207 -19.03 6.61 16.87
N GLY A 208 -18.46 5.94 15.88
CA GLY A 208 -19.16 5.60 14.64
C GLY A 208 -18.40 4.59 13.81
N MET A 209 -18.97 4.23 12.66
CA MET A 209 -18.36 3.33 11.67
C MET A 209 -18.66 3.83 10.26
N GLU A 210 -17.74 3.63 9.34
CA GLU A 210 -17.95 3.81 7.90
C GLU A 210 -18.55 2.55 7.28
N CYS A 211 -19.48 2.73 6.34
CA CYS A 211 -20.19 1.63 5.68
C CYS A 211 -19.48 1.22 4.38
N TYR A 212 -18.17 0.86 4.47
CA TYR A 212 -17.38 0.53 3.30
C TYR A 212 -16.80 -0.88 3.32
N PRO A 213 -17.01 -1.64 2.21
CA PRO A 213 -16.54 -3.02 2.09
C PRO A 213 -15.02 -3.18 2.21
N ALA A 214 -14.24 -2.26 1.62
CA ALA A 214 -12.79 -2.33 1.63
C ALA A 214 -12.22 -2.27 3.05
N LEU A 215 -12.78 -1.42 3.91
CA LEU A 215 -12.34 -1.29 5.30
C LEU A 215 -12.59 -2.56 6.11
N LEU A 216 -13.76 -3.20 5.90
CA LEU A 216 -14.05 -4.51 6.47
C LEU A 216 -13.05 -5.56 5.99
N GLY A 217 -12.75 -5.54 4.67
CA GLY A 217 -11.78 -6.42 4.04
C GLY A 217 -10.36 -6.22 4.57
N VAL A 218 -9.91 -4.98 4.70
CA VAL A 218 -8.61 -4.65 5.32
C VAL A 218 -8.54 -5.20 6.74
N GLY A 219 -9.56 -4.98 7.55
CA GLY A 219 -9.60 -5.49 8.92
C GLY A 219 -9.50 -7.02 9.00
N TYR A 220 -10.17 -7.73 8.09
CA TYR A 220 -10.08 -9.19 8.00
C TYR A 220 -8.66 -9.65 7.61
N ILE A 221 -8.02 -8.98 6.64
CA ILE A 221 -6.68 -9.33 6.14
C ILE A 221 -5.59 -9.04 7.17
N VAL A 222 -5.58 -7.83 7.75
CA VAL A 222 -4.55 -7.45 8.75
C VAL A 222 -4.73 -8.18 10.09
N GLY A 223 -5.91 -8.68 10.33
CA GLY A 223 -6.25 -9.51 11.49
C GLY A 223 -6.56 -8.72 12.77
N PRO A 224 -7.08 -9.43 13.79
CA PRO A 224 -7.67 -8.81 14.98
C PRO A 224 -6.65 -8.02 15.81
N ARG A 225 -5.39 -8.46 15.85
CA ARG A 225 -4.36 -7.81 16.66
C ARG A 225 -4.03 -6.40 16.16
N ILE A 226 -3.78 -6.25 14.88
CA ILE A 226 -3.46 -4.94 14.28
C ILE A 226 -4.70 -4.04 14.29
N ALA A 227 -5.86 -4.56 13.89
CA ALA A 227 -7.13 -3.85 13.92
C ALA A 227 -7.46 -3.30 15.32
N SER A 228 -7.20 -4.08 16.38
CA SER A 228 -7.45 -3.63 17.76
C SER A 228 -6.53 -2.47 18.17
N PHE A 229 -5.24 -2.49 17.82
CA PHE A 229 -4.35 -1.38 18.12
C PHE A 229 -4.77 -0.10 17.38
N MET A 230 -5.20 -0.19 16.12
CA MET A 230 -5.73 0.96 15.37
C MET A 230 -7.00 1.50 16.04
N PHE A 231 -7.92 0.63 16.40
CA PHE A 231 -9.17 1.04 17.04
C PHE A 231 -8.95 1.68 18.42
N VAL A 232 -8.05 1.13 19.24
CA VAL A 232 -7.69 1.71 20.55
C VAL A 232 -7.05 3.10 20.38
N GLY A 233 -6.18 3.29 19.37
CA GLY A 233 -5.65 4.61 19.03
C GLY A 233 -6.75 5.64 18.77
N SER A 234 -7.74 5.25 17.95
CA SER A 234 -8.91 6.10 17.69
C SER A 234 -9.77 6.35 18.93
N LEU A 235 -10.00 5.33 19.77
CA LEU A 235 -10.74 5.50 21.02
C LEU A 235 -10.07 6.53 21.93
N ILE A 236 -8.74 6.48 22.07
CA ILE A 236 -8.01 7.48 22.84
C ILE A 236 -8.16 8.87 22.23
N GLY A 237 -8.05 9.01 20.91
CA GLY A 237 -8.28 10.27 20.22
C GLY A 237 -9.67 10.85 20.47
N TRP A 238 -10.70 10.05 20.22
CA TRP A 238 -12.10 10.52 20.16
C TRP A 238 -12.84 10.48 21.48
N MET A 239 -12.46 9.56 22.39
CA MET A 239 -13.14 9.39 23.68
C MET A 239 -12.31 9.89 24.87
N VAL A 240 -11.04 10.28 24.67
CA VAL A 240 -10.20 10.84 25.74
C VAL A 240 -9.71 12.23 25.34
N LEU A 241 -8.93 12.35 24.26
CA LEU A 241 -8.28 13.61 23.91
C LEU A 241 -9.28 14.70 23.52
N ILE A 242 -10.25 14.40 22.66
CA ILE A 242 -11.29 15.38 22.26
C ILE A 242 -12.10 15.86 23.47
N PRO A 243 -12.68 14.99 24.32
CA PRO A 243 -13.34 15.42 25.54
C PRO A 243 -12.47 16.28 26.44
N VAL A 244 -11.22 15.90 26.69
CA VAL A 244 -10.29 16.67 27.52
C VAL A 244 -10.03 18.05 26.92
N ILE A 245 -9.75 18.16 25.63
CA ILE A 245 -9.54 19.43 24.93
C ILE A 245 -10.79 20.32 25.05
N CYS A 246 -11.98 19.76 24.81
CA CYS A 246 -13.24 20.51 24.83
C CYS A 246 -13.68 20.94 26.24
N LEU A 247 -13.50 20.08 27.25
CA LEU A 247 -13.99 20.35 28.60
C LEU A 247 -13.08 21.27 29.40
N PHE A 248 -11.75 21.16 29.21
CA PHE A 248 -10.78 21.96 29.95
C PHE A 248 -10.25 23.17 29.19
N GLY A 249 -10.37 23.18 27.86
CA GLY A 249 -9.88 24.27 27.00
C GLY A 249 -10.97 25.11 26.33
N ALA A 250 -12.23 25.01 26.75
CA ALA A 250 -13.41 25.57 26.05
C ALA A 250 -13.24 27.03 25.57
N ASP A 251 -12.73 27.90 26.43
CA ASP A 251 -12.59 29.34 26.17
C ASP A 251 -11.18 29.75 25.65
N THR A 252 -10.31 28.77 25.40
CA THR A 252 -8.96 29.01 24.89
C THR A 252 -8.89 28.98 23.38
N VAL A 253 -8.01 29.82 22.79
CA VAL A 253 -7.59 29.74 21.40
C VAL A 253 -6.19 29.16 21.38
N MET A 254 -6.05 27.97 20.80
CA MET A 254 -4.78 27.25 20.73
C MET A 254 -4.38 27.05 19.26
N TYR A 255 -3.14 27.42 18.92
CA TYR A 255 -2.59 27.15 17.58
C TYR A 255 -2.58 25.65 17.27
N PRO A 256 -3.01 25.19 16.07
CA PRO A 256 -3.30 25.95 14.85
C PRO A 256 -4.74 26.49 14.75
N GLY A 257 -5.61 26.27 15.73
CA GLY A 257 -6.96 26.85 15.73
C GLY A 257 -6.91 28.37 15.81
N THR A 258 -7.82 29.04 15.11
CA THR A 258 -7.96 30.51 15.07
C THR A 258 -9.12 31.03 15.93
N GLU A 259 -9.95 30.13 16.42
CA GLU A 259 -11.13 30.41 17.25
C GLU A 259 -11.06 29.64 18.57
N THR A 260 -11.95 29.96 19.50
CA THR A 260 -12.05 29.20 20.76
C THR A 260 -12.43 27.75 20.49
N ILE A 261 -11.97 26.84 21.34
CA ILE A 261 -12.26 25.41 21.20
C ILE A 261 -13.75 25.13 21.22
N SER A 262 -14.52 25.89 22.04
CA SER A 262 -15.98 25.79 22.06
C SER A 262 -16.62 26.23 20.76
N ALA A 263 -16.13 27.30 20.10
CA ALA A 263 -16.60 27.73 18.79
C ALA A 263 -16.29 26.70 17.69
N LEU A 264 -15.08 26.16 17.68
CA LEU A 264 -14.68 25.08 16.75
C LEU A 264 -15.56 23.85 16.93
N TYR A 265 -15.85 23.46 18.18
CA TYR A 265 -16.74 22.32 18.44
C TYR A 265 -18.19 22.63 18.02
N ALA A 266 -18.69 23.84 18.21
CA ALA A 266 -20.02 24.25 17.75
C ALA A 266 -20.13 24.24 16.23
N ALA A 267 -19.05 24.59 15.52
CA ALA A 267 -19.00 24.64 14.06
C ALA A 267 -18.97 23.25 13.39
N GLY A 268 -18.33 22.24 14.00
CA GLY A 268 -18.14 20.94 13.34
C GLY A 268 -17.97 19.74 14.27
N GLY A 269 -18.40 19.85 15.53
CA GLY A 269 -18.40 18.73 16.49
C GLY A 269 -17.00 18.17 16.80
N ALA A 270 -16.98 16.89 17.17
CA ALA A 270 -15.75 16.17 17.48
C ALA A 270 -14.80 16.10 16.27
N SER A 271 -15.34 15.96 15.06
CA SER A 271 -14.55 15.91 13.82
C SER A 271 -13.73 17.16 13.59
N LYS A 272 -14.25 18.34 13.92
CA LYS A 272 -13.52 19.62 13.80
C LYS A 272 -12.36 19.70 14.80
N ILE A 273 -12.58 19.26 16.03
CA ILE A 273 -11.53 19.20 17.05
C ILE A 273 -10.44 18.18 16.68
N TRP A 274 -10.85 17.02 16.17
CA TRP A 274 -9.94 16.01 15.66
C TRP A 274 -9.03 16.58 14.55
N SER A 275 -9.62 17.19 13.52
CA SER A 275 -8.87 17.72 12.37
C SER A 275 -7.95 18.90 12.75
N THR A 276 -8.33 19.71 13.75
CA THR A 276 -7.57 20.89 14.17
C THR A 276 -6.43 20.51 15.14
N TYR A 277 -6.62 19.53 16.02
CA TYR A 277 -5.66 19.24 17.10
C TYR A 277 -5.18 17.78 17.14
N VAL A 278 -6.09 16.84 17.23
CA VAL A 278 -5.75 15.41 17.46
C VAL A 278 -4.97 14.83 16.29
N LYS A 279 -5.25 15.26 15.08
CA LYS A 279 -4.54 14.85 13.86
C LYS A 279 -3.03 15.14 13.97
N TYR A 280 -2.62 16.30 14.53
CA TYR A 280 -1.21 16.63 14.74
C TYR A 280 -0.54 15.79 15.84
N ILE A 281 -1.31 15.42 16.88
CA ILE A 281 -0.85 14.47 17.91
C ILE A 281 -0.61 13.11 17.25
N GLY A 282 -1.58 12.62 16.45
CA GLY A 282 -1.45 11.38 15.69
C GLY A 282 -0.25 11.40 14.74
N ALA A 283 -0.05 12.49 14.01
CA ALA A 283 1.08 12.67 13.10
C ALA A 283 2.43 12.64 13.83
N GLY A 284 2.55 13.31 14.99
CA GLY A 284 3.73 13.22 15.85
C GLY A 284 4.02 11.80 16.34
N ALA A 285 2.97 11.07 16.71
CA ALA A 285 3.08 9.66 17.10
C ALA A 285 3.51 8.75 15.93
N ILE A 286 2.97 8.96 14.72
CA ILE A 286 3.36 8.23 13.51
C ILE A 286 4.84 8.51 13.19
N ALA A 287 5.26 9.78 13.20
CA ALA A 287 6.65 10.16 12.95
C ALA A 287 7.62 9.46 13.91
N THR A 288 7.32 9.49 15.19
CA THR A 288 8.12 8.82 16.23
C THR A 288 8.10 7.29 16.04
N GLY A 289 6.95 6.70 15.80
CA GLY A 289 6.80 5.27 15.53
C GLY A 289 7.60 4.83 14.30
N GLY A 290 7.61 5.64 13.23
CA GLY A 290 8.42 5.41 12.05
C GLY A 290 9.92 5.45 12.33
N ILE A 291 10.39 6.45 13.08
CA ILE A 291 11.79 6.56 13.50
C ILE A 291 12.19 5.38 14.40
N ILE A 292 11.36 5.02 15.37
CA ILE A 292 11.60 3.85 16.24
C ILE A 292 11.68 2.56 15.42
N SER A 293 10.74 2.37 14.47
CA SER A 293 10.73 1.22 13.58
C SER A 293 12.01 1.15 12.74
N LEU A 294 12.46 2.29 12.21
CA LEU A 294 13.73 2.40 11.49
C LEU A 294 14.91 2.00 12.37
N ILE A 295 15.03 2.58 13.58
CA ILE A 295 16.14 2.29 14.51
C ILE A 295 16.18 0.79 14.83
N LYS A 296 15.02 0.16 15.09
CA LYS A 296 14.92 -1.28 15.36
C LYS A 296 15.30 -2.14 14.15
N SER A 297 14.96 -1.70 12.95
CA SER A 297 15.24 -2.43 11.71
C SER A 297 16.69 -2.22 11.23
N LEU A 298 17.36 -1.15 11.66
CA LEU A 298 18.69 -0.76 11.16
C LEU A 298 19.76 -1.87 11.29
N PRO A 299 19.90 -2.60 12.41
CA PRO A 299 20.84 -3.71 12.51
C PRO A 299 20.56 -4.82 11.49
N LEU A 300 19.27 -5.16 11.29
CA LEU A 300 18.83 -6.14 10.30
C LEU A 300 19.07 -5.64 8.88
N ILE A 301 18.77 -4.38 8.59
CA ILE A 301 19.04 -3.71 7.31
C ILE A 301 20.52 -3.83 6.94
N ILE A 302 21.41 -3.44 7.85
CA ILE A 302 22.87 -3.48 7.63
C ILE A 302 23.35 -4.93 7.44
N ALA A 303 22.90 -5.86 8.29
CA ALA A 303 23.26 -7.26 8.18
C ALA A 303 22.80 -7.86 6.84
N THR A 304 21.55 -7.59 6.46
CA THR A 304 20.92 -8.02 5.20
C THR A 304 21.70 -7.53 3.98
N PHE A 305 22.04 -6.25 3.95
CA PHE A 305 22.83 -5.67 2.87
C PHE A 305 24.21 -6.34 2.76
N ARG A 306 24.90 -6.47 3.90
CA ARG A 306 26.22 -7.13 3.95
C ARG A 306 26.18 -8.57 3.46
N ASP A 307 25.16 -9.34 3.87
CA ASP A 307 25.03 -10.75 3.50
C ASP A 307 24.65 -10.90 2.02
N SER A 308 23.79 -10.03 1.49
CA SER A 308 23.49 -9.97 0.05
C SER A 308 24.72 -9.64 -0.79
N MET A 309 25.55 -8.69 -0.35
CA MET A 309 26.80 -8.35 -1.04
C MET A 309 27.82 -9.51 -1.02
N LYS A 310 27.87 -10.29 0.07
CA LYS A 310 28.70 -11.50 0.12
C LYS A 310 28.23 -12.58 -0.85
N SER A 311 26.91 -12.81 -0.92
CA SER A 311 26.30 -13.80 -1.83
C SER A 311 26.53 -13.45 -3.31
N MET A 312 26.52 -12.17 -3.67
CA MET A 312 26.80 -11.71 -5.05
C MET A 312 28.23 -12.02 -5.51
N LYS A 313 29.24 -11.98 -4.62
CA LYS A 313 30.64 -12.28 -4.95
C LYS A 313 30.90 -13.75 -5.32
N GLY A 314 29.95 -14.64 -5.08
CA GLY A 314 30.09 -16.10 -5.20
C GLY A 314 29.87 -16.72 -6.57
N GLY A 315 29.99 -16.02 -7.69
CA GLY A 315 30.09 -16.62 -9.01
C GLY A 315 29.10 -16.13 -10.08
N LYS A 316 29.58 -16.01 -11.32
CA LYS A 316 28.75 -15.82 -12.53
C LYS A 316 28.02 -17.12 -12.85
N ASN A 317 26.69 -17.11 -12.91
CA ASN A 317 25.93 -18.20 -13.51
C ASN A 317 26.16 -18.16 -15.03
N THR A 318 26.85 -19.15 -15.56
CA THR A 318 27.06 -19.37 -17.00
C THR A 318 26.05 -20.40 -17.55
N SER A 319 24.99 -20.71 -16.81
CA SER A 319 24.01 -21.68 -17.23
C SER A 319 23.24 -21.20 -18.47
N THR A 320 23.15 -22.04 -19.48
CA THR A 320 22.38 -21.83 -20.71
C THR A 320 20.89 -22.17 -20.56
N GLU A 321 20.51 -22.69 -19.41
CA GLU A 321 19.13 -23.11 -19.13
C GLU A 321 18.15 -21.91 -19.11
N ARG A 322 16.97 -22.13 -19.65
CA ARG A 322 15.89 -21.14 -19.73
C ARG A 322 15.57 -20.50 -18.37
N THR A 323 15.50 -21.32 -17.33
CA THR A 323 15.15 -20.92 -15.96
C THR A 323 16.27 -20.19 -15.21
N ALA A 324 17.46 -20.07 -15.80
CA ALA A 324 18.60 -19.36 -15.24
C ALA A 324 18.95 -18.07 -16.00
N GLN A 325 18.23 -17.76 -17.09
CA GLN A 325 18.50 -16.58 -17.91
C GLN A 325 17.91 -15.32 -17.31
N ASP A 326 18.77 -14.38 -16.92
CA ASP A 326 18.40 -13.02 -16.49
C ASP A 326 18.63 -11.99 -17.60
N LEU A 327 18.17 -10.74 -17.39
CA LEU A 327 18.53 -9.62 -18.24
C LEU A 327 20.06 -9.44 -18.26
N PRO A 328 20.66 -9.16 -19.43
CA PRO A 328 22.11 -8.94 -19.52
C PRO A 328 22.56 -7.75 -18.68
N MET A 329 23.69 -7.86 -17.98
CA MET A 329 24.21 -6.83 -17.09
C MET A 329 24.46 -5.49 -17.79
N ASN A 330 24.85 -5.50 -19.07
CA ASN A 330 25.03 -4.29 -19.87
C ASN A 330 23.70 -3.54 -20.06
N VAL A 331 22.58 -4.25 -20.27
CA VAL A 331 21.25 -3.64 -20.40
C VAL A 331 20.84 -3.01 -19.06
N ILE A 332 21.10 -3.69 -17.95
CA ILE A 332 20.81 -3.18 -16.60
C ILE A 332 21.61 -1.89 -16.34
N LEU A 333 22.92 -1.90 -16.60
CA LEU A 333 23.77 -0.72 -16.38
C LEU A 333 23.37 0.46 -17.27
N ILE A 334 23.09 0.21 -18.55
CA ILE A 334 22.62 1.26 -19.47
C ILE A 334 21.28 1.81 -18.99
N GLY A 335 20.37 0.95 -18.56
CA GLY A 335 19.08 1.35 -18.01
C GLY A 335 19.20 2.22 -16.76
N ILE A 336 20.06 1.84 -15.81
CA ILE A 336 20.33 2.62 -14.60
C ILE A 336 20.88 4.00 -14.97
N VAL A 337 21.93 4.05 -15.83
CA VAL A 337 22.52 5.31 -16.26
C VAL A 337 21.50 6.20 -16.97
N ALA A 338 20.66 5.62 -17.84
CA ALA A 338 19.60 6.37 -18.52
C ALA A 338 18.58 6.96 -17.55
N MET A 339 18.12 6.18 -16.55
CA MET A 339 17.17 6.68 -15.55
C MET A 339 17.78 7.78 -14.66
N VAL A 340 19.02 7.62 -14.24
CA VAL A 340 19.74 8.64 -13.47
C VAL A 340 19.96 9.91 -14.30
N ALA A 341 20.28 9.77 -15.58
CA ALA A 341 20.40 10.91 -16.50
C ALA A 341 19.03 11.65 -16.65
N ILE A 342 17.91 10.92 -16.77
CA ILE A 342 16.58 11.53 -16.81
C ILE A 342 16.30 12.29 -15.51
N ILE A 343 16.53 11.67 -14.35
CA ILE A 343 16.31 12.29 -13.04
C ILE A 343 17.11 13.60 -12.89
N TRP A 344 18.34 13.62 -13.37
CA TRP A 344 19.18 14.79 -13.23
C TRP A 344 18.97 15.86 -14.30
N LEU A 345 18.80 15.46 -15.58
CA LEU A 345 18.83 16.38 -16.72
C LEU A 345 17.45 16.92 -17.10
N VAL A 346 16.36 16.25 -16.69
CA VAL A 346 15.01 16.71 -17.03
C VAL A 346 14.56 17.77 -16.01
N PRO A 347 14.32 19.03 -16.45
CA PRO A 347 14.00 20.14 -15.53
C PRO A 347 12.69 19.96 -14.75
N ALA A 348 11.81 19.08 -15.23
CA ALA A 348 10.56 18.76 -14.55
C ALA A 348 10.77 18.00 -13.22
N ILE A 349 11.95 17.39 -13.01
CA ILE A 349 12.27 16.69 -11.75
C ILE A 349 13.18 17.59 -10.93
N PRO A 350 12.78 18.06 -9.73
CA PRO A 350 13.56 19.01 -8.93
C PRO A 350 14.73 18.31 -8.20
N VAL A 351 15.57 17.57 -8.93
CA VAL A 351 16.70 16.80 -8.35
C VAL A 351 18.02 17.29 -8.93
N ASN A 352 18.92 17.70 -8.05
CA ASN A 352 20.29 18.10 -8.40
C ASN A 352 21.24 16.89 -8.49
N PRO A 353 22.50 17.03 -8.95
CA PRO A 353 23.44 15.92 -9.05
C PRO A 353 23.68 15.17 -7.74
N ILE A 354 23.68 15.86 -6.62
CA ILE A 354 23.86 15.28 -5.29
C ILE A 354 22.65 14.39 -4.97
N GLY A 355 21.44 14.87 -5.27
CA GLY A 355 20.20 14.10 -5.12
C GLY A 355 20.18 12.86 -6.01
N ALA A 356 20.65 12.96 -7.26
CA ALA A 356 20.77 11.81 -8.16
C ALA A 356 21.75 10.76 -7.61
N LEU A 357 22.87 11.19 -7.03
CA LEU A 357 23.81 10.30 -6.36
C LEU A 357 23.19 9.60 -5.13
N ILE A 358 22.43 10.34 -4.32
CA ILE A 358 21.66 9.78 -3.19
C ILE A 358 20.70 8.70 -3.69
N ILE A 359 19.98 8.95 -4.78
CA ILE A 359 19.05 7.97 -5.37
C ILE A 359 19.75 6.69 -5.76
N VAL A 360 20.91 6.76 -6.41
CA VAL A 360 21.68 5.56 -6.81
C VAL A 360 22.12 4.76 -5.60
N ILE A 361 22.74 5.42 -4.62
CA ILE A 361 23.33 4.75 -3.45
C ILE A 361 22.21 4.16 -2.56
N PHE A 362 21.26 4.99 -2.13
CA PHE A 362 20.19 4.55 -1.24
C PHE A 362 19.13 3.73 -1.97
N GLY A 363 18.91 3.97 -3.27
CA GLY A 363 18.02 3.16 -4.08
C GLY A 363 18.51 1.72 -4.15
N PHE A 364 19.77 1.48 -4.50
CA PHE A 364 20.34 0.14 -4.51
C PHE A 364 20.41 -0.50 -3.11
N PHE A 365 20.77 0.29 -2.10
CA PHE A 365 20.78 -0.17 -0.72
C PHE A 365 19.39 -0.64 -0.27
N PHE A 366 18.36 0.19 -0.44
CA PHE A 366 17.00 -0.15 -0.01
C PHE A 366 16.32 -1.17 -0.93
N ALA A 367 16.64 -1.23 -2.21
CA ALA A 367 16.22 -2.34 -3.07
C ALA A 367 16.71 -3.69 -2.54
N THR A 368 17.99 -3.75 -2.14
CA THR A 368 18.59 -4.97 -1.56
C THR A 368 17.92 -5.35 -0.25
N VAL A 369 17.72 -4.38 0.64
CA VAL A 369 17.08 -4.60 1.93
C VAL A 369 15.62 -5.03 1.77
N SER A 370 14.85 -4.30 0.96
CA SER A 370 13.45 -4.58 0.68
C SER A 370 13.27 -5.99 0.13
N SER A 371 14.02 -6.34 -0.93
CA SER A 371 13.92 -7.66 -1.56
C SER A 371 14.19 -8.81 -0.60
N ARG A 372 15.14 -8.64 0.32
CA ARG A 372 15.43 -9.67 1.33
C ARG A 372 14.42 -9.70 2.45
N MET A 373 13.98 -8.52 2.95
CA MET A 373 12.95 -8.41 3.99
C MET A 373 11.64 -9.06 3.54
N VAL A 374 11.23 -8.79 2.31
CA VAL A 374 10.06 -9.41 1.69
C VAL A 374 10.19 -10.94 1.65
N GLY A 375 11.40 -11.46 1.41
CA GLY A 375 11.67 -12.90 1.48
C GLY A 375 11.46 -13.53 2.85
N LEU A 376 11.59 -12.73 3.92
CA LEU A 376 11.41 -13.17 5.31
C LEU A 376 9.98 -12.96 5.83
N VAL A 377 9.38 -11.78 5.55
CA VAL A 377 8.15 -11.34 6.22
C VAL A 377 6.97 -11.08 5.27
N GLY A 378 7.16 -11.17 3.97
CA GLY A 378 6.17 -10.84 2.93
C GLY A 378 6.14 -9.35 2.56
N SER A 379 5.50 -9.03 1.43
CA SER A 379 5.36 -7.65 0.91
C SER A 379 4.52 -6.78 1.84
N SER A 380 3.44 -7.31 2.38
CA SER A 380 2.51 -6.59 3.28
C SER A 380 3.17 -6.11 4.57
N ASN A 381 4.27 -6.73 5.00
CA ASN A 381 5.03 -6.37 6.20
C ASN A 381 6.39 -5.70 5.87
N ASN A 382 6.62 -5.36 4.61
CA ASN A 382 7.84 -4.68 4.18
C ASN A 382 7.89 -3.25 4.76
N PRO A 383 8.95 -2.84 5.48
CA PRO A 383 9.02 -1.52 6.11
C PRO A 383 9.36 -0.39 5.12
N VAL A 384 8.64 -0.30 3.99
CA VAL A 384 8.88 0.71 2.94
C VAL A 384 8.78 2.13 3.49
N SER A 385 7.79 2.39 4.35
CA SER A 385 7.64 3.71 5.01
C SER A 385 8.85 4.06 5.88
N GLY A 386 9.41 3.09 6.62
CA GLY A 386 10.64 3.30 7.40
C GLY A 386 11.85 3.63 6.53
N MET A 387 12.00 2.96 5.39
CA MET A 387 13.05 3.24 4.41
C MET A 387 12.88 4.62 3.77
N ALA A 388 11.64 5.01 3.47
CA ALA A 388 11.31 6.36 2.96
C ALA A 388 11.65 7.45 3.99
N ILE A 389 11.30 7.24 5.27
CA ILE A 389 11.65 8.16 6.37
C ILE A 389 13.16 8.33 6.48
N ALA A 390 13.93 7.23 6.48
CA ALA A 390 15.39 7.27 6.53
C ALA A 390 15.96 8.07 5.37
N THR A 391 15.46 7.83 4.17
CA THR A 391 15.86 8.57 2.97
C THR A 391 15.57 10.05 3.11
N LEU A 392 14.35 10.42 3.51
CA LEU A 392 13.94 11.81 3.63
C LEU A 392 14.73 12.55 4.70
N LEU A 393 15.00 11.94 5.86
CA LEU A 393 15.86 12.52 6.89
C LEU A 393 17.24 12.87 6.32
N ILE A 394 17.88 11.92 5.65
CA ILE A 394 19.22 12.10 5.10
C ILE A 394 19.21 13.09 3.93
N ALA A 395 18.32 12.90 2.96
CA ALA A 395 18.22 13.75 1.78
C ALA A 395 17.92 15.21 2.17
N THR A 396 16.97 15.43 3.08
CA THR A 396 16.60 16.78 3.55
C THR A 396 17.77 17.45 4.27
N MET A 397 18.49 16.73 5.13
CA MET A 397 19.69 17.27 5.81
C MET A 397 20.78 17.63 4.81
N VAL A 398 21.05 16.79 3.82
CA VAL A 398 22.06 17.05 2.78
C VAL A 398 21.66 18.25 1.92
N ILE A 399 20.41 18.33 1.48
CA ILE A 399 19.89 19.46 0.69
C ILE A 399 19.98 20.76 1.48
N LYS A 400 19.59 20.75 2.75
CA LYS A 400 19.72 21.91 3.66
C LYS A 400 21.16 22.33 3.82
N ALA A 401 22.08 21.39 4.02
CA ALA A 401 23.50 21.65 4.12
C ALA A 401 24.12 22.21 2.84
N SER A 402 23.55 21.90 1.66
CA SER A 402 23.95 22.48 0.38
C SER A 402 23.43 23.91 0.15
N GLY A 403 22.72 24.50 1.12
CA GLY A 403 22.21 25.87 1.07
C GLY A 403 20.80 26.02 0.46
N ASN A 404 20.17 24.93 0.04
CA ASN A 404 18.81 24.95 -0.50
C ASN A 404 17.78 24.72 0.62
N THR A 405 17.34 25.79 1.29
CA THR A 405 16.48 25.76 2.49
C THR A 405 15.03 26.14 2.24
N GLY A 406 14.67 26.57 1.04
CA GLY A 406 13.31 26.98 0.68
C GLY A 406 12.43 25.82 0.23
N ILE A 407 11.27 26.18 -0.31
CA ILE A 407 10.28 25.22 -0.86
C ILE A 407 10.87 24.33 -1.96
N ASP A 408 11.80 24.86 -2.78
CA ASP A 408 12.47 24.06 -3.82
C ASP A 408 13.33 22.95 -3.22
N GLY A 409 14.00 23.22 -2.08
CA GLY A 409 14.71 22.18 -1.33
C GLY A 409 13.79 21.13 -0.74
N MET A 410 12.61 21.55 -0.27
CA MET A 410 11.58 20.63 0.24
C MET A 410 11.02 19.75 -0.89
N LYS A 411 10.71 20.33 -2.05
CA LYS A 411 10.28 19.59 -3.27
C LYS A 411 11.35 18.60 -3.71
N ALA A 412 12.61 19.01 -3.76
CA ALA A 412 13.72 18.14 -4.10
C ALA A 412 13.85 16.96 -3.12
N ALA A 413 13.71 17.19 -1.82
CA ALA A 413 13.75 16.13 -0.81
C ALA A 413 12.62 15.09 -1.04
N ILE A 414 11.38 15.57 -1.25
CA ILE A 414 10.24 14.68 -1.53
C ILE A 414 10.45 13.93 -2.86
N ALA A 415 10.95 14.56 -3.91
CA ALA A 415 11.22 13.88 -5.18
C ALA A 415 12.25 12.74 -5.00
N ILE A 416 13.34 12.99 -4.29
CA ILE A 416 14.35 11.95 -3.95
C ILE A 416 13.72 10.84 -3.13
N GLY A 417 12.98 11.19 -2.08
CA GLY A 417 12.29 10.24 -1.22
C GLY A 417 11.26 9.40 -1.98
N SER A 418 10.55 10.00 -2.94
CA SER A 418 9.57 9.33 -3.78
C SER A 418 10.22 8.29 -4.70
N VAL A 419 11.30 8.67 -5.39
CA VAL A 419 12.03 7.72 -6.24
C VAL A 419 12.49 6.51 -5.42
N ILE A 420 13.12 6.73 -4.26
CA ILE A 420 13.66 5.65 -3.43
C ILE A 420 12.55 4.81 -2.77
N CYS A 421 11.43 5.44 -2.37
CA CYS A 421 10.28 4.73 -1.84
C CYS A 421 9.69 3.76 -2.89
N ILE A 422 9.54 4.23 -4.13
CA ILE A 422 9.07 3.41 -5.26
C ILE A 422 10.09 2.30 -5.59
N VAL A 423 11.38 2.63 -5.62
CA VAL A 423 12.45 1.64 -5.80
C VAL A 423 12.33 0.51 -4.78
N ALA A 424 12.17 0.83 -3.49
CA ALA A 424 12.07 -0.16 -2.43
C ALA A 424 10.79 -1.01 -2.56
N ALA A 425 9.66 -0.40 -2.89
CA ALA A 425 8.39 -1.11 -3.09
C ALA A 425 8.48 -2.08 -4.27
N ILE A 426 8.91 -1.59 -5.43
CA ILE A 426 9.03 -2.39 -6.67
C ILE A 426 10.09 -3.49 -6.54
N ALA A 427 11.24 -3.22 -5.92
CA ALA A 427 12.26 -4.26 -5.72
C ALA A 427 11.75 -5.39 -4.82
N GLY A 428 10.95 -5.07 -3.80
CA GLY A 428 10.29 -6.04 -2.95
C GLY A 428 9.31 -6.92 -3.73
N ASP A 429 8.42 -6.31 -4.50
CA ASP A 429 7.42 -6.98 -5.32
C ASP A 429 8.06 -7.85 -6.40
N THR A 430 8.97 -7.29 -7.20
CA THR A 430 9.74 -8.03 -8.20
C THR A 430 10.41 -9.27 -7.60
N SER A 431 10.88 -9.21 -6.35
CA SER A 431 11.48 -10.36 -5.67
C SER A 431 10.46 -11.46 -5.36
N GLN A 432 9.23 -11.11 -4.97
CA GLN A 432 8.11 -12.05 -4.77
C GLN A 432 7.74 -12.74 -6.09
N ASP A 433 7.59 -11.96 -7.14
CA ASP A 433 7.18 -12.45 -8.45
C ASP A 433 8.22 -13.35 -9.09
N LEU A 434 9.49 -13.00 -8.97
CA LEU A 434 10.59 -13.86 -9.42
C LEU A 434 10.68 -15.16 -8.58
N LYS A 435 10.27 -15.14 -7.31
CA LYS A 435 10.12 -16.37 -6.51
C LYS A 435 8.98 -17.23 -7.00
N THR A 436 7.81 -16.65 -7.27
CA THR A 436 6.68 -17.35 -7.88
C THR A 436 7.11 -18.05 -9.17
N GLY A 437 7.76 -17.30 -10.07
CA GLY A 437 8.28 -17.85 -11.33
C GLY A 437 9.35 -18.91 -11.14
N TYR A 438 10.23 -18.76 -10.14
CA TYR A 438 11.23 -19.78 -9.82
C TYR A 438 10.58 -21.11 -9.42
N LEU A 439 9.52 -21.07 -8.59
CA LEU A 439 8.77 -22.24 -8.16
C LEU A 439 8.04 -22.91 -9.34
N LEU A 440 7.46 -22.10 -10.22
CA LEU A 440 6.71 -22.59 -11.40
C LEU A 440 7.60 -22.99 -12.57
N GLY A 441 8.86 -22.53 -12.60
CA GLY A 441 9.77 -22.76 -13.72
C GLY A 441 9.59 -21.77 -14.87
N ALA A 442 9.23 -20.52 -14.58
CA ALA A 442 9.18 -19.42 -15.55
C ALA A 442 10.59 -19.00 -16.02
N THR A 443 10.67 -18.24 -17.12
CA THR A 443 11.91 -17.64 -17.63
C THR A 443 12.13 -16.29 -16.94
N PRO A 444 13.15 -16.14 -16.07
CA PRO A 444 13.36 -14.91 -15.30
C PRO A 444 13.47 -13.66 -16.16
N LYS A 445 14.23 -13.74 -17.27
CA LYS A 445 14.36 -12.65 -18.23
C LYS A 445 13.01 -12.13 -18.74
N LYS A 446 12.07 -13.04 -19.02
CA LYS A 446 10.73 -12.67 -19.50
C LYS A 446 9.91 -12.01 -18.39
N GLN A 447 10.00 -12.50 -17.15
CA GLN A 447 9.35 -11.87 -16.01
C GLN A 447 9.91 -10.46 -15.74
N GLN A 448 11.23 -10.31 -15.76
CA GLN A 448 11.90 -9.01 -15.59
C GLN A 448 11.47 -7.99 -16.67
N ILE A 449 11.26 -8.43 -17.91
CA ILE A 449 10.68 -7.57 -18.95
C ILE A 449 9.19 -7.31 -18.66
N GLY A 450 8.44 -8.29 -18.18
CA GLY A 450 7.06 -8.14 -17.75
C GLY A 450 6.91 -7.10 -16.64
N GLU A 451 7.76 -7.16 -15.61
CA GLU A 451 7.84 -6.13 -14.55
C GLU A 451 8.04 -4.73 -15.11
N LEU A 452 9.02 -4.55 -16.02
CA LEU A 452 9.26 -3.27 -16.67
C LEU A 452 8.04 -2.77 -17.44
N ILE A 453 7.31 -3.65 -18.11
CA ILE A 453 6.06 -3.29 -18.81
C ILE A 453 4.99 -2.86 -17.81
N GLY A 454 4.81 -3.61 -16.71
CA GLY A 454 3.86 -3.27 -15.65
C GLY A 454 4.18 -1.93 -14.99
N VAL A 455 5.44 -1.70 -14.65
CA VAL A 455 5.95 -0.44 -14.11
C VAL A 455 5.70 0.73 -15.06
N VAL A 456 5.98 0.57 -16.36
CA VAL A 456 5.75 1.65 -17.35
C VAL A 456 4.26 1.93 -17.47
N ALA A 457 3.41 0.92 -17.57
CA ALA A 457 1.97 1.09 -17.67
C ALA A 457 1.40 1.81 -16.44
N ALA A 458 1.76 1.35 -15.24
CA ALA A 458 1.32 1.95 -13.98
C ALA A 458 1.90 3.35 -13.76
N GLY A 459 3.17 3.56 -14.08
CA GLY A 459 3.84 4.85 -13.96
C GLY A 459 3.20 5.94 -14.84
N LEU A 460 2.77 5.58 -16.05
CA LEU A 460 2.02 6.48 -16.91
C LEU A 460 0.61 6.79 -16.36
N ALA A 461 0.01 5.87 -15.65
CA ALA A 461 -1.34 6.03 -15.11
C ALA A 461 -1.35 6.76 -13.75
N ILE A 462 -0.35 6.51 -12.88
CA ILE A 462 -0.38 6.95 -11.48
C ILE A 462 -0.42 8.48 -11.33
N GLY A 463 0.29 9.21 -12.21
CA GLY A 463 0.23 10.67 -12.22
C GLY A 463 -1.20 11.19 -12.40
N GLY A 464 -1.92 10.63 -13.37
CA GLY A 464 -3.33 10.95 -13.61
C GLY A 464 -4.24 10.53 -12.45
N VAL A 465 -3.99 9.36 -11.84
CA VAL A 465 -4.76 8.87 -10.68
C VAL A 465 -4.58 9.80 -9.48
N LEU A 466 -3.35 10.18 -9.14
CA LEU A 466 -3.08 11.10 -8.03
C LEU A 466 -3.72 12.47 -8.26
N TYR A 467 -3.63 12.98 -9.47
CA TYR A 467 -4.27 14.25 -9.84
C TYR A 467 -5.79 14.19 -9.74
N LEU A 468 -6.38 13.10 -10.25
CA LEU A 468 -7.83 12.85 -10.17
C LEU A 468 -8.32 12.82 -8.72
N LEU A 469 -7.63 12.07 -7.86
CA LEU A 469 -8.02 11.92 -6.46
C LEU A 469 -7.90 13.24 -5.68
N ASN A 470 -6.86 14.02 -5.95
CA ASN A 470 -6.71 15.34 -5.35
C ASN A 470 -7.79 16.32 -5.82
N THR A 471 -8.08 16.34 -7.12
CA THR A 471 -9.11 17.23 -7.70
C THR A 471 -10.50 16.87 -7.21
N ALA A 472 -10.80 15.58 -7.00
CA ALA A 472 -12.10 15.13 -6.55
C ALA A 472 -12.37 15.44 -5.07
N TRP A 473 -11.39 15.26 -4.19
CA TRP A 473 -11.61 15.31 -2.73
C TRP A 473 -10.60 16.14 -1.94
N GLY A 474 -9.45 16.47 -2.51
CA GLY A 474 -8.33 17.13 -1.82
C GLY A 474 -7.61 16.20 -0.83
N TYR A 475 -6.31 16.18 -0.85
CA TYR A 475 -5.53 15.40 0.11
C TYR A 475 -5.61 16.01 1.51
N GLY A 476 -5.57 15.15 2.52
CA GLY A 476 -5.76 15.58 3.92
C GLY A 476 -7.21 15.73 4.34
N SER A 477 -8.19 15.58 3.41
CA SER A 477 -9.61 15.54 3.70
C SER A 477 -10.00 14.27 4.48
N ALA A 478 -11.26 14.20 4.92
CA ALA A 478 -11.80 12.98 5.53
C ALA A 478 -11.85 11.81 4.55
N GLU A 479 -12.11 12.08 3.27
CA GLU A 479 -12.18 11.08 2.21
C GLU A 479 -10.81 10.52 1.84
N VAL A 480 -9.80 11.39 1.80
CA VAL A 480 -8.42 11.03 1.39
C VAL A 480 -7.41 11.63 2.37
N PRO A 481 -7.32 11.11 3.60
CA PRO A 481 -6.50 11.69 4.67
C PRO A 481 -4.99 11.66 4.39
N ALA A 482 -4.50 10.80 3.50
CA ALA A 482 -3.10 10.65 3.10
C ALA A 482 -2.09 10.63 4.28
N PRO A 483 -2.23 9.71 5.26
CA PRO A 483 -1.50 9.76 6.52
C PRO A 483 0.02 9.67 6.34
N GLN A 484 0.48 8.82 5.44
CA GLN A 484 1.92 8.63 5.19
C GLN A 484 2.54 9.88 4.53
N ALA A 485 1.87 10.45 3.53
CA ALA A 485 2.35 11.65 2.85
C ALA A 485 2.38 12.86 3.80
N THR A 486 1.38 13.00 4.68
CA THR A 486 1.37 14.02 5.73
C THR A 486 2.56 13.85 6.68
N LEU A 487 2.88 12.62 7.06
CA LEU A 487 4.08 12.31 7.84
C LEU A 487 5.35 12.76 7.13
N MET A 488 5.51 12.39 5.85
CA MET A 488 6.70 12.74 5.06
C MET A 488 6.83 14.27 4.91
N LYS A 489 5.72 14.97 4.66
CA LYS A 489 5.63 16.43 4.66
C LYS A 489 6.16 17.01 5.98
N MET A 490 5.66 16.55 7.12
CA MET A 490 6.06 17.02 8.44
C MET A 490 7.55 16.80 8.74
N ILE A 491 8.11 15.67 8.30
CA ILE A 491 9.54 15.40 8.49
C ILE A 491 10.39 16.43 7.72
N VAL A 492 10.05 16.69 6.47
CA VAL A 492 10.78 17.64 5.63
C VAL A 492 10.64 19.06 6.19
N GLU A 493 9.44 19.50 6.55
CA GLU A 493 9.18 20.81 7.17
C GLU A 493 9.91 20.97 8.50
N GLY A 494 9.87 19.95 9.35
CA GLY A 494 10.55 19.97 10.64
C GLY A 494 12.06 20.19 10.52
N ILE A 495 12.69 19.57 9.52
CA ILE A 495 14.13 19.74 9.26
C ILE A 495 14.40 21.10 8.62
N MET A 496 13.58 21.54 7.66
CA MET A 496 13.78 22.81 6.94
C MET A 496 13.41 24.05 7.76
N GLY A 497 12.67 23.91 8.86
CA GLY A 497 12.30 25.01 9.77
C GLY A 497 10.89 25.55 9.53
N GLY A 498 9.95 24.72 9.06
CA GLY A 498 8.54 25.06 8.88
C GLY A 498 7.78 25.30 10.18
N ASN A 499 6.62 25.99 10.10
CA ASN A 499 5.75 26.28 11.23
C ASN A 499 4.85 25.08 11.56
N LEU A 500 5.32 24.23 12.46
CA LEU A 500 4.52 23.11 12.98
C LEU A 500 3.94 23.43 14.35
N PRO A 501 2.77 22.89 14.73
CA PRO A 501 2.24 22.96 16.09
C PRO A 501 3.02 22.01 17.01
N TRP A 502 4.27 22.38 17.32
CA TRP A 502 5.22 21.54 18.03
C TRP A 502 4.69 21.03 19.36
N ASN A 503 3.86 21.81 20.07
CA ASN A 503 3.24 21.37 21.32
C ASN A 503 2.40 20.08 21.11
N LEU A 504 1.57 20.04 20.06
CA LEU A 504 0.74 18.88 19.73
C LEU A 504 1.58 17.73 19.20
N VAL A 505 2.57 18.04 18.36
CA VAL A 505 3.51 17.03 17.82
C VAL A 505 4.26 16.36 18.98
N PHE A 506 4.78 17.11 19.96
CA PHE A 506 5.47 16.53 21.11
C PHE A 506 4.57 15.68 22.01
N VAL A 507 3.29 16.02 22.17
CA VAL A 507 2.33 15.14 22.86
C VAL A 507 2.28 13.77 22.15
N GLY A 508 2.22 13.76 20.81
CA GLY A 508 2.29 12.54 20.02
C GLY A 508 3.62 11.78 20.18
N VAL A 509 4.75 12.49 20.20
CA VAL A 509 6.08 11.91 20.42
C VAL A 509 6.15 11.19 21.77
N PHE A 510 5.75 11.85 22.86
CA PHE A 510 5.80 11.25 24.19
C PHE A 510 4.81 10.09 24.35
N LEU A 511 3.63 10.17 23.72
CA LEU A 511 2.68 9.08 23.68
C LEU A 511 3.31 7.85 22.98
N ALA A 512 3.94 8.04 21.84
CA ALA A 512 4.62 6.99 21.09
C ALA A 512 5.76 6.35 21.89
N LEU A 513 6.57 7.16 22.58
CA LEU A 513 7.63 6.67 23.46
C LEU A 513 7.06 5.84 24.63
N GLY A 514 5.96 6.28 25.24
CA GLY A 514 5.26 5.53 26.28
C GLY A 514 4.77 4.17 25.78
N LEU A 515 4.16 4.13 24.61
CA LEU A 515 3.72 2.88 23.98
C LEU A 515 4.88 1.94 23.69
N GLU A 516 6.01 2.49 23.23
CA GLU A 516 7.22 1.72 22.97
C GLU A 516 7.77 1.05 24.25
N ILE A 517 7.82 1.80 25.36
CA ILE A 517 8.24 1.26 26.67
C ILE A 517 7.31 0.14 27.10
N LEU A 518 6.00 0.26 26.86
CA LEU A 518 4.99 -0.76 27.13
C LEU A 518 5.00 -1.92 26.11
N ARG A 519 5.89 -1.89 25.10
CA ARG A 519 5.97 -2.89 24.03
C ARG A 519 4.67 -3.01 23.20
N ILE A 520 3.90 -1.95 23.10
CA ILE A 520 2.73 -1.86 22.25
C ILE A 520 3.18 -1.45 20.85
N PRO A 521 2.71 -2.08 19.77
CA PRO A 521 3.05 -1.67 18.40
C PRO A 521 2.66 -0.22 18.12
N VAL A 522 3.66 0.69 18.04
CA VAL A 522 3.43 2.13 17.95
C VAL A 522 2.73 2.52 16.65
N MET A 523 3.16 1.97 15.49
CA MET A 523 2.64 2.38 14.18
C MET A 523 1.13 2.13 14.02
N PRO A 524 0.58 0.93 14.27
CA PRO A 524 -0.86 0.73 14.16
C PRO A 524 -1.67 1.62 15.09
N PHE A 525 -1.21 1.82 16.32
CA PHE A 525 -1.86 2.70 17.29
C PHE A 525 -1.84 4.16 16.81
N ALA A 526 -0.70 4.64 16.34
CA ALA A 526 -0.51 6.02 15.88
C ALA A 526 -1.35 6.30 14.61
N ILE A 527 -1.41 5.36 13.68
CA ILE A 527 -2.30 5.43 12.51
C ILE A 527 -3.76 5.52 12.98
N GLY A 528 -4.14 4.71 13.97
CA GLY A 528 -5.48 4.77 14.56
C GLY A 528 -5.79 6.13 15.18
N LEU A 529 -4.86 6.74 15.88
CA LEU A 529 -5.02 8.08 16.46
C LEU A 529 -5.14 9.18 15.39
N TYR A 530 -4.41 9.03 14.28
CA TYR A 530 -4.40 9.97 13.16
C TYR A 530 -5.66 9.87 12.30
N LEU A 531 -6.17 8.65 12.06
CA LEU A 531 -7.34 8.42 11.22
C LEU A 531 -8.66 8.65 11.98
N PRO A 532 -9.76 9.00 11.29
CA PRO A 532 -11.08 9.08 11.90
C PRO A 532 -11.49 7.76 12.57
N ILE A 533 -12.19 7.86 13.71
CA ILE A 533 -12.67 6.68 14.44
C ILE A 533 -13.59 5.81 13.59
N TYR A 534 -14.38 6.42 12.71
CA TYR A 534 -15.35 5.72 11.86
C TYR A 534 -14.67 4.67 10.97
N LEU A 535 -13.53 5.01 10.38
CA LEU A 535 -12.71 4.14 9.54
C LEU A 535 -12.14 2.97 10.34
N ASN A 536 -11.53 3.27 11.50
CA ASN A 536 -10.88 2.26 12.33
C ASN A 536 -11.89 1.32 13.01
N ALA A 537 -13.12 1.78 13.29
CA ALA A 537 -14.18 0.93 13.80
C ALA A 537 -14.57 -0.16 12.77
N THR A 538 -14.70 0.20 11.50
CA THR A 538 -14.99 -0.76 10.43
C THR A 538 -13.85 -1.76 10.23
N ILE A 539 -12.60 -1.29 10.29
CA ILE A 539 -11.41 -2.17 10.29
C ILE A 539 -11.46 -3.15 11.48
N MET A 540 -11.82 -2.66 12.68
CA MET A 540 -11.97 -3.52 13.86
C MET A 540 -13.06 -4.57 13.69
N ILE A 541 -14.20 -4.22 13.08
CA ILE A 541 -15.27 -5.18 12.77
C ILE A 541 -14.74 -6.30 11.88
N GLY A 542 -13.97 -5.98 10.82
CA GLY A 542 -13.31 -6.98 9.97
C GLY A 542 -12.35 -7.88 10.75
N GLY A 543 -11.55 -7.30 11.65
CA GLY A 543 -10.67 -8.05 12.55
C GLY A 543 -11.42 -8.98 13.49
N VAL A 544 -12.58 -8.56 14.03
CA VAL A 544 -13.45 -9.39 14.86
C VAL A 544 -14.03 -10.55 14.06
N VAL A 545 -14.48 -10.33 12.83
CA VAL A 545 -14.95 -11.41 11.94
C VAL A 545 -13.86 -12.46 11.76
N ARG A 546 -12.60 -12.03 11.50
CA ARG A 546 -11.46 -12.93 11.39
C ARG A 546 -11.22 -13.70 12.69
N MET A 547 -11.24 -13.02 13.84
CA MET A 547 -11.06 -13.62 15.15
C MET A 547 -12.10 -14.72 15.43
N VAL A 548 -13.37 -14.46 15.11
CA VAL A 548 -14.46 -15.43 15.26
C VAL A 548 -14.24 -16.64 14.35
N MET A 549 -13.77 -16.42 13.12
CA MET A 549 -13.46 -17.49 12.18
C MET A 549 -12.33 -18.40 12.69
N ASP A 550 -11.25 -17.80 13.21
CA ASP A 550 -10.08 -18.52 13.69
C ASP A 550 -10.33 -19.23 15.03
N ALA A 551 -11.23 -18.72 15.88
CA ALA A 551 -11.56 -19.26 17.21
C ALA A 551 -12.41 -20.55 17.17
N ARG A 552 -12.92 -20.98 16.01
CA ARG A 552 -13.77 -22.17 15.91
C ARG A 552 -12.99 -23.45 16.24
N LYS A 553 -13.43 -24.18 17.28
CA LYS A 553 -12.76 -25.38 17.79
C LYS A 553 -13.09 -26.68 17.04
N ASN A 554 -14.24 -26.73 16.37
CA ASN A 554 -14.79 -27.95 15.76
C ASN A 554 -14.46 -28.09 14.26
N VAL A 555 -13.40 -27.45 13.80
CA VAL A 555 -12.97 -27.47 12.39
C VAL A 555 -11.52 -27.89 12.35
N ASP A 556 -11.17 -28.83 11.48
CA ASP A 556 -9.79 -29.26 11.27
C ASP A 556 -8.92 -28.11 10.71
N GLU A 557 -7.61 -28.17 10.97
CA GLU A 557 -6.67 -27.09 10.66
C GLU A 557 -6.62 -26.77 9.17
N LYS A 558 -6.62 -27.80 8.32
CA LYS A 558 -6.65 -27.63 6.85
C LYS A 558 -7.89 -26.89 6.37
N THR A 559 -9.06 -27.23 6.91
CA THR A 559 -10.32 -26.55 6.57
C THR A 559 -10.32 -25.10 7.06
N LYS A 560 -9.76 -24.80 8.24
CA LYS A 560 -9.60 -23.43 8.72
C LYS A 560 -8.70 -22.61 7.80
N GLU A 561 -7.56 -23.17 7.43
CA GLU A 561 -6.59 -22.51 6.54
C GLU A 561 -7.22 -22.21 5.18
N GLN A 562 -7.94 -23.19 4.59
CA GLN A 562 -8.67 -23.00 3.34
C GLN A 562 -9.74 -21.91 3.47
N GLN A 563 -10.54 -21.92 4.54
CA GLN A 563 -11.59 -20.92 4.77
C GLN A 563 -11.00 -19.53 5.02
N SER A 564 -9.86 -19.44 5.70
CA SER A 564 -9.10 -18.22 5.88
C SER A 564 -8.61 -17.66 4.55
N THR A 565 -8.07 -18.50 3.69
CA THR A 565 -7.62 -18.14 2.33
C THR A 565 -8.79 -17.66 1.48
N ASP A 566 -9.92 -18.40 1.46
CA ASP A 566 -11.12 -18.00 0.71
C ASP A 566 -11.67 -16.64 1.20
N GLY A 567 -11.67 -16.39 2.52
CA GLY A 567 -12.04 -15.10 3.09
C GLY A 567 -11.09 -13.97 2.67
N THR A 568 -9.79 -14.23 2.68
CA THR A 568 -8.77 -13.26 2.22
C THR A 568 -8.95 -12.92 0.74
N LEU A 569 -9.19 -13.93 -0.11
CA LEU A 569 -9.46 -13.73 -1.54
C LEU A 569 -10.74 -12.92 -1.78
N TYR A 570 -11.80 -13.20 -1.01
CA TYR A 570 -13.04 -12.43 -1.08
C TYR A 570 -12.81 -10.96 -0.67
N CYS A 571 -12.09 -10.72 0.42
CA CYS A 571 -11.73 -9.39 0.89
C CYS A 571 -10.85 -8.62 -0.10
N ALA A 572 -9.87 -9.30 -0.73
CA ALA A 572 -9.05 -8.69 -1.77
C ALA A 572 -9.90 -8.28 -2.99
N GLY A 573 -10.89 -9.10 -3.36
CA GLY A 573 -11.92 -8.71 -4.34
C GLY A 573 -12.71 -7.48 -3.90
N MET A 574 -13.17 -7.43 -2.64
CA MET A 574 -13.91 -6.27 -2.10
C MET A 574 -13.09 -4.98 -2.20
N ILE A 575 -11.81 -5.02 -1.84
CA ILE A 575 -10.90 -3.89 -1.91
C ILE A 575 -10.76 -3.39 -3.36
N ALA A 576 -10.53 -4.31 -4.30
CA ALA A 576 -10.42 -3.97 -5.72
C ALA A 576 -11.73 -3.36 -6.27
N GLY A 577 -12.88 -3.95 -5.93
CA GLY A 577 -14.19 -3.48 -6.40
C GLY A 577 -14.54 -2.09 -5.89
N GLU A 578 -14.32 -1.84 -4.59
CA GLU A 578 -14.51 -0.51 -4.01
C GLU A 578 -13.55 0.52 -4.60
N GLY A 579 -12.27 0.17 -4.73
CA GLY A 579 -11.27 1.06 -5.31
C GLY A 579 -11.60 1.46 -6.75
N LEU A 580 -12.05 0.52 -7.58
CA LEU A 580 -12.50 0.80 -8.95
C LEU A 580 -13.69 1.77 -9.00
N VAL A 581 -14.70 1.55 -8.17
CA VAL A 581 -15.85 2.45 -8.11
C VAL A 581 -15.43 3.80 -7.51
N GLY A 582 -14.52 3.83 -6.53
CA GLY A 582 -13.95 5.08 -6.02
C GLY A 582 -13.32 5.92 -7.14
N ILE A 583 -12.48 5.32 -7.99
CA ILE A 583 -11.90 6.00 -9.16
C ILE A 583 -12.98 6.44 -10.16
N LEU A 584 -13.98 5.60 -10.43
CA LEU A 584 -15.11 5.96 -11.30
C LEU A 584 -15.88 7.18 -10.77
N LEU A 585 -16.17 7.20 -9.48
CA LEU A 585 -16.87 8.31 -8.83
C LEU A 585 -16.00 9.59 -8.80
N ALA A 586 -14.68 9.47 -8.66
CA ALA A 586 -13.76 10.59 -8.79
C ALA A 586 -13.81 11.18 -10.21
N ILE A 587 -13.87 10.34 -11.25
CA ILE A 587 -14.09 10.77 -12.63
C ILE A 587 -15.41 11.51 -12.76
N PHE A 588 -16.50 10.95 -12.23
CA PHE A 588 -17.82 11.60 -12.26
C PHE A 588 -17.81 12.96 -11.57
N ALA A 589 -17.16 13.06 -10.39
CA ALA A 589 -17.03 14.32 -9.65
C ALA A 589 -16.31 15.41 -10.48
N VAL A 590 -15.20 15.06 -11.13
CA VAL A 590 -14.43 16.00 -11.96
C VAL A 590 -15.23 16.45 -13.19
N PHE A 591 -16.00 15.57 -13.81
CA PHE A 591 -16.87 15.92 -14.96
C PHE A 591 -18.24 16.50 -14.55
N GLY A 592 -18.49 16.71 -13.28
CA GLY A 592 -19.77 17.25 -12.77
C GLY A 592 -20.96 16.31 -12.96
N ILE A 593 -20.73 15.01 -13.13
CA ILE A 593 -21.79 14.01 -13.29
C ILE A 593 -22.36 13.67 -11.92
N ASN A 594 -23.59 14.11 -11.65
CA ASN A 594 -24.29 13.79 -10.41
C ASN A 594 -25.17 12.55 -10.59
N THR A 595 -24.86 11.50 -9.84
CA THR A 595 -25.63 10.24 -9.81
C THR A 595 -26.53 10.13 -8.57
N SER A 596 -26.51 11.12 -7.67
CA SER A 596 -27.21 11.10 -6.39
C SER A 596 -28.74 11.14 -6.58
N ILE A 597 -29.41 10.19 -5.95
CA ILE A 597 -30.87 10.18 -5.74
C ILE A 597 -31.23 10.24 -4.25
N GLY A 598 -30.23 10.43 -3.38
CA GLY A 598 -30.39 10.41 -1.91
C GLY A 598 -31.27 11.51 -1.34
N GLU A 599 -31.53 12.59 -2.09
CA GLU A 599 -32.51 13.61 -1.72
C GLU A 599 -33.94 13.07 -1.74
N SER A 600 -34.23 12.10 -2.61
CA SER A 600 -35.57 11.49 -2.76
C SER A 600 -35.73 10.22 -1.92
N VAL A 601 -34.67 9.47 -1.68
CA VAL A 601 -34.67 8.19 -0.97
C VAL A 601 -33.47 8.13 -0.05
N ASN A 602 -33.65 8.15 1.27
CA ASN A 602 -32.57 7.99 2.24
C ASN A 602 -32.99 7.02 3.35
N PHE A 603 -32.24 5.93 3.49
CA PHE A 603 -32.47 4.90 4.51
C PHE A 603 -31.87 5.24 5.88
N GLY A 604 -31.15 6.36 6.00
CA GLY A 604 -30.56 6.84 7.25
C GLY A 604 -29.59 5.84 7.90
N ASN A 605 -29.29 6.06 9.18
CA ASN A 605 -28.36 5.22 9.94
C ASN A 605 -28.76 3.74 10.00
N ILE A 606 -30.06 3.45 10.00
CA ILE A 606 -30.57 2.06 9.99
C ILE A 606 -30.15 1.36 8.69
N GLY A 607 -30.25 2.05 7.55
CA GLY A 607 -29.76 1.55 6.26
C GLY A 607 -28.27 1.21 6.29
N GLY A 608 -27.45 2.08 6.90
CA GLY A 608 -26.01 1.84 7.07
C GLY A 608 -25.71 0.59 7.90
N VAL A 609 -26.41 0.41 9.02
CA VAL A 609 -26.25 -0.78 9.88
C VAL A 609 -26.66 -2.06 9.13
N ILE A 610 -27.80 -2.04 8.43
CA ILE A 610 -28.27 -3.19 7.64
C ILE A 610 -27.24 -3.53 6.55
N LEU A 611 -26.72 -2.53 5.86
CA LEU A 611 -25.70 -2.71 4.82
C LEU A 611 -24.44 -3.38 5.37
N MET A 612 -23.96 -2.93 6.54
CA MET A 612 -22.80 -3.53 7.21
C MET A 612 -23.07 -4.99 7.58
N VAL A 613 -24.23 -5.30 8.14
CA VAL A 613 -24.61 -6.68 8.46
C VAL A 613 -24.65 -7.56 7.20
N LEU A 614 -25.16 -7.05 6.09
CA LEU A 614 -25.17 -7.77 4.81
C LEU A 614 -23.73 -8.02 4.29
N MET A 615 -22.82 -7.05 4.44
CA MET A 615 -21.42 -7.22 4.07
C MET A 615 -20.74 -8.31 4.92
N ILE A 616 -20.93 -8.29 6.24
CA ILE A 616 -20.41 -9.32 7.15
C ILE A 616 -20.99 -10.69 6.77
N ALA A 617 -22.27 -10.77 6.51
CA ALA A 617 -22.93 -12.01 6.11
C ALA A 617 -22.38 -12.55 4.77
N SER A 618 -22.13 -11.66 3.80
CA SER A 618 -21.53 -12.04 2.53
C SER A 618 -20.09 -12.56 2.71
N LEU A 619 -19.26 -11.90 3.52
CA LEU A 619 -17.92 -12.34 3.85
C LEU A 619 -17.92 -13.74 4.51
N LEU A 620 -18.76 -13.92 5.50
CA LEU A 620 -18.92 -15.22 6.16
C LEU A 620 -19.42 -16.31 5.20
N TYR A 621 -20.38 -16.00 4.35
CA TYR A 621 -20.90 -16.95 3.35
C TYR A 621 -19.80 -17.43 2.41
N PHE A 622 -19.04 -16.52 1.79
CA PHE A 622 -17.99 -16.90 0.84
C PHE A 622 -16.78 -17.56 1.52
N SER A 623 -16.46 -17.19 2.75
CA SER A 623 -15.40 -17.85 3.54
C SER A 623 -15.81 -19.25 4.00
N LEU A 624 -17.07 -19.49 4.33
CA LEU A 624 -17.56 -20.77 4.90
C LEU A 624 -18.09 -21.75 3.86
N LYS A 625 -18.31 -21.29 2.61
CA LYS A 625 -18.90 -22.10 1.56
C LYS A 625 -18.03 -23.33 1.29
N LYS A 626 -18.59 -24.52 1.60
CA LYS A 626 -17.93 -25.80 1.25
C LYS A 626 -17.82 -25.90 -0.27
N LYS A 627 -16.62 -26.00 -0.79
CA LYS A 627 -16.43 -26.33 -2.21
C LYS A 627 -16.91 -27.75 -2.45
N LYS A 628 -17.83 -27.95 -3.38
CA LYS A 628 -18.10 -29.31 -3.90
C LYS A 628 -16.78 -29.79 -4.51
N LYS A 629 -16.28 -30.92 -4.03
CA LYS A 629 -15.21 -31.64 -4.74
C LYS A 629 -15.71 -31.89 -6.17
N ALA A 630 -15.01 -31.27 -7.14
CA ALA A 630 -15.26 -31.54 -8.55
C ALA A 630 -14.78 -32.95 -8.91
#